data_c9bf7d8514e9fb5610b93cfa71d0a212
#
_entry.id   c9bf7d8514e9fb5610b93cfa71d0a212
#
_cell.length_a   1.000
_cell.length_b   1.000
_cell.length_c   1.000
_cell.angle_alpha   90.00
_cell.angle_beta   90.00
_cell.angle_gamma   90.00
#
_symmetry.space_group_name_H-M   'P 1'
#
loop_
_entity.id
_entity.type
_entity.pdbx_description
1 polymer ?
#
loop_
_entity_poly.entity_id
_entity_poly.type
_entity_poly.pdbx_seq_one_letter_code
_entity_poly.pdbx_strand_id
1 'polypeptide(L)'
;MRYPPQHKLATRRRILAAASAAFRERGVEGTGVDEVMRRAGLTHGGFYSHFRDKSELVAEACAEAFDEAVVNLERIAAQTTPGRRARLLIDSYLSTHHRDNRGSGCLVVAVGADMARLTGVARNGFARGFERHLDRLGEALRLSEDPAENRDRVTHLMSSLVGALIFARAMDDPERSNALLESSRRMLRRAFASP
;
A
#
# COMPACT_ATOMS: atom_id res chain seq x y z
N MET A 1 -6.19 -7.29 -36.66
CA MET A 1 -4.78 -7.48 -36.22
C MET A 1 -4.76 -8.04 -34.82
N ARG A 2 -4.18 -9.22 -34.59
CA ARG A 2 -4.10 -9.84 -33.25
C ARG A 2 -2.78 -9.38 -32.65
N TYR A 3 -2.82 -8.52 -31.61
CA TYR A 3 -1.62 -8.08 -30.92
C TYR A 3 -0.87 -9.26 -30.28
N PRO A 4 0.47 -9.26 -30.27
CA PRO A 4 1.25 -10.31 -29.59
C PRO A 4 0.88 -10.39 -28.10
N PRO A 5 0.90 -11.59 -27.47
CA PRO A 5 0.57 -11.78 -26.06
C PRO A 5 1.38 -10.87 -25.11
N GLN A 6 2.64 -10.60 -25.44
CA GLN A 6 3.51 -9.70 -24.68
C GLN A 6 3.01 -8.25 -24.64
N HIS A 7 2.42 -7.76 -25.75
CA HIS A 7 1.84 -6.41 -25.79
C HIS A 7 0.62 -6.30 -24.89
N LYS A 8 -0.23 -7.36 -24.85
CA LYS A 8 -1.39 -7.40 -23.97
C LYS A 8 -0.99 -7.34 -22.48
N LEU A 9 0.05 -8.08 -22.08
CA LEU A 9 0.59 -8.06 -20.71
C LEU A 9 1.18 -6.69 -20.35
N ALA A 10 1.97 -6.09 -21.23
CA ALA A 10 2.53 -4.75 -21.03
C ALA A 10 1.42 -3.69 -20.85
N THR A 11 0.39 -3.75 -21.69
CA THR A 11 -0.77 -2.85 -21.60
C THR A 11 -1.52 -3.05 -20.27
N ARG A 12 -1.75 -4.32 -19.84
CA ARG A 12 -2.40 -4.61 -18.56
C ARG A 12 -1.63 -4.03 -17.38
N ARG A 13 -0.30 -4.17 -17.35
CA ARG A 13 0.55 -3.57 -16.31
C ARG A 13 0.45 -2.05 -16.28
N ARG A 14 0.40 -1.39 -17.44
CA ARG A 14 0.20 0.07 -17.51
C ARG A 14 -1.14 0.49 -16.91
N ILE A 15 -2.21 -0.27 -17.15
CA ILE A 15 -3.52 0.00 -16.57
C ILE A 15 -3.48 -0.19 -15.05
N LEU A 16 -2.87 -1.26 -14.56
CA LEU A 16 -2.74 -1.54 -13.12
C LEU A 16 -1.92 -0.45 -12.40
N ALA A 17 -0.80 -0.03 -12.96
CA ALA A 17 0.01 1.06 -12.41
C ALA A 17 -0.77 2.38 -12.36
N ALA A 18 -1.51 2.73 -13.44
CA ALA A 18 -2.36 3.91 -13.49
C ALA A 18 -3.50 3.85 -12.46
N ALA A 19 -4.14 2.67 -12.30
CA ALA A 19 -5.19 2.43 -11.32
C ALA A 19 -4.65 2.55 -9.89
N SER A 20 -3.52 1.92 -9.60
CA SER A 20 -2.87 1.95 -8.28
C SER A 20 -2.53 3.38 -7.85
N ALA A 21 -1.98 4.19 -8.74
CA ALA A 21 -1.71 5.61 -8.48
C ALA A 21 -3.00 6.41 -8.24
N ALA A 22 -4.01 6.24 -9.11
CA ALA A 22 -5.28 6.94 -8.99
C ALA A 22 -6.04 6.58 -7.70
N PHE A 23 -6.05 5.30 -7.32
CA PHE A 23 -6.66 4.84 -6.07
C PHE A 23 -5.95 5.39 -4.83
N ARG A 24 -4.62 5.52 -4.87
CA ARG A 24 -3.86 6.15 -3.77
C ARG A 24 -4.17 7.64 -3.62
N GLU A 25 -4.48 8.33 -4.72
CA GLU A 25 -4.79 9.76 -4.71
C GLU A 25 -6.22 10.07 -4.28
N ARG A 26 -7.19 9.29 -4.77
CA ARG A 26 -8.63 9.63 -4.72
C ARG A 26 -9.53 8.55 -4.12
N GLY A 27 -8.97 7.44 -3.67
CA GLY A 27 -9.75 6.27 -3.27
C GLY A 27 -10.36 5.52 -4.45
N VAL A 28 -10.98 4.38 -4.17
CA VAL A 28 -11.62 3.53 -5.18
C VAL A 28 -12.92 4.17 -5.70
N GLU A 29 -13.74 4.73 -4.81
CA GLU A 29 -15.01 5.35 -5.19
C GLU A 29 -14.81 6.62 -6.03
N GLY A 30 -13.80 7.43 -5.67
CA GLY A 30 -13.46 8.67 -6.38
C GLY A 30 -12.74 8.47 -7.71
N THR A 31 -12.48 7.21 -8.12
CA THR A 31 -11.73 6.89 -9.35
C THR A 31 -12.59 6.10 -10.33
N GLY A 32 -12.92 6.72 -11.47
CA GLY A 32 -13.64 6.06 -12.57
C GLY A 32 -12.72 5.27 -13.50
N VAL A 33 -13.28 4.29 -14.24
CA VAL A 33 -12.55 3.52 -15.26
C VAL A 33 -11.99 4.43 -16.35
N ASP A 34 -12.75 5.44 -16.76
CA ASP A 34 -12.33 6.44 -17.77
C ASP A 34 -11.04 7.16 -17.37
N GLU A 35 -10.96 7.58 -16.11
CA GLU A 35 -9.78 8.26 -15.56
C GLU A 35 -8.54 7.33 -15.58
N VAL A 36 -8.72 6.07 -15.17
CA VAL A 36 -7.64 5.07 -15.19
C VAL A 36 -7.16 4.83 -16.63
N MET A 37 -8.08 4.61 -17.57
CA MET A 37 -7.72 4.35 -18.97
C MET A 37 -7.04 5.57 -19.61
N ARG A 38 -7.53 6.77 -19.34
CA ARG A 38 -6.91 8.01 -19.81
C ARG A 38 -5.49 8.17 -19.25
N ARG A 39 -5.25 7.89 -17.97
CA ARG A 39 -3.91 7.91 -17.36
C ARG A 39 -2.98 6.85 -17.96
N ALA A 40 -3.53 5.71 -18.34
CA ALA A 40 -2.78 4.66 -19.03
C ALA A 40 -2.53 4.98 -20.53
N GLY A 41 -3.01 6.13 -21.07
CA GLY A 41 -2.91 6.48 -22.47
C GLY A 41 -3.75 5.59 -23.39
N LEU A 42 -4.93 5.16 -22.93
CA LEU A 42 -5.82 4.21 -23.58
C LEU A 42 -7.25 4.76 -23.66
N THR A 43 -8.06 4.20 -24.55
CA THR A 43 -9.50 4.52 -24.66
C THR A 43 -10.32 3.67 -23.68
N HIS A 44 -11.48 4.17 -23.24
CA HIS A 44 -12.43 3.44 -22.39
C HIS A 44 -12.78 2.05 -22.93
N GLY A 45 -13.07 1.95 -24.23
CA GLY A 45 -13.45 0.67 -24.87
C GLY A 45 -12.38 -0.42 -24.78
N GLY A 46 -11.10 -0.04 -24.59
CA GLY A 46 -10.02 -1.00 -24.38
C GLY A 46 -10.06 -1.70 -23.02
N PHE A 47 -10.78 -1.16 -22.03
CA PHE A 47 -10.86 -1.69 -20.69
C PHE A 47 -11.34 -3.14 -20.65
N TYR A 48 -12.45 -3.42 -21.28
CA TYR A 48 -13.10 -4.75 -21.25
C TYR A 48 -12.32 -5.86 -21.98
N SER A 49 -11.26 -5.51 -22.71
CA SER A 49 -10.32 -6.50 -23.24
C SER A 49 -9.30 -6.98 -22.21
N HIS A 50 -9.20 -6.27 -21.07
CA HIS A 50 -8.24 -6.54 -19.98
C HIS A 50 -8.90 -6.94 -18.66
N PHE A 51 -10.04 -6.35 -18.31
CA PHE A 51 -10.76 -6.57 -17.04
C PHE A 51 -12.26 -6.71 -17.31
N ARG A 52 -12.92 -7.59 -16.54
CA ARG A 52 -14.38 -7.80 -16.64
C ARG A 52 -15.16 -6.61 -16.12
N ASP A 53 -14.66 -6.04 -15.01
CA ASP A 53 -15.30 -4.94 -14.30
C ASP A 53 -14.28 -4.18 -13.43
N LYS A 54 -14.74 -3.09 -12.80
CA LYS A 54 -13.93 -2.29 -11.89
C LYS A 54 -13.47 -3.08 -10.65
N SER A 55 -14.26 -4.07 -10.18
CA SER A 55 -13.92 -4.85 -8.99
C SER A 55 -12.71 -5.75 -9.24
N GLU A 56 -12.59 -6.34 -10.44
CA GLU A 56 -11.40 -7.09 -10.85
C GLU A 56 -10.17 -6.19 -10.94
N LEU A 57 -10.32 -5.00 -11.56
CA LEU A 57 -9.23 -4.02 -11.62
C LEU A 57 -8.74 -3.62 -10.23
N VAL A 58 -9.66 -3.35 -9.30
CA VAL A 58 -9.33 -2.99 -7.91
C VAL A 58 -8.58 -4.11 -7.22
N ALA A 59 -9.07 -5.37 -7.32
CA ALA A 59 -8.43 -6.52 -6.70
C ALA A 59 -6.99 -6.70 -7.18
N GLU A 60 -6.76 -6.58 -8.49
CA GLU A 60 -5.42 -6.77 -9.08
C GLU A 60 -4.49 -5.58 -8.82
N ALA A 61 -5.00 -4.35 -8.89
CA ALA A 61 -4.20 -3.17 -8.55
C ALA A 61 -3.77 -3.18 -7.07
N CYS A 62 -4.62 -3.69 -6.17
CA CYS A 62 -4.24 -3.89 -4.77
C CYS A 62 -3.17 -4.97 -4.63
N ALA A 63 -3.29 -6.09 -5.33
CA ALA A 63 -2.30 -7.17 -5.28
C ALA A 63 -0.92 -6.67 -5.76
N GLU A 64 -0.87 -6.00 -6.91
CA GLU A 64 0.39 -5.43 -7.45
C GLU A 64 1.01 -4.40 -6.51
N ALA A 65 0.20 -3.54 -5.88
CA ALA A 65 0.71 -2.56 -4.91
C ALA A 65 1.29 -3.21 -3.63
N PHE A 66 0.73 -4.33 -3.17
CA PHE A 66 1.31 -5.09 -2.07
C PHE A 66 2.60 -5.79 -2.48
N ASP A 67 2.68 -6.35 -3.69
CA ASP A 67 3.89 -6.98 -4.20
C ASP A 67 5.03 -5.95 -4.38
N GLU A 68 4.73 -4.75 -4.89
CA GLU A 68 5.69 -3.64 -4.95
C GLU A 68 6.21 -3.23 -3.55
N ALA A 69 5.32 -3.17 -2.56
CA ALA A 69 5.70 -2.83 -1.19
C ALA A 69 6.63 -3.89 -0.58
N VAL A 70 6.41 -5.18 -0.89
CA VAL A 70 7.28 -6.29 -0.48
C VAL A 70 8.67 -6.16 -1.11
N VAL A 71 8.76 -5.90 -2.41
CA VAL A 71 10.06 -5.71 -3.10
C VAL A 71 10.85 -4.56 -2.49
N ASN A 72 10.20 -3.45 -2.16
CA ASN A 72 10.84 -2.32 -1.48
C ASN A 72 11.33 -2.69 -0.08
N LEU A 73 10.56 -3.46 0.67
CA LEU A 73 10.94 -3.95 2.00
C LEU A 73 12.14 -4.91 1.91
N GLU A 74 12.14 -5.85 0.98
CA GLU A 74 13.25 -6.79 0.77
C GLU A 74 14.54 -6.06 0.39
N ARG A 75 14.45 -5.01 -0.43
CA ARG A 75 15.60 -4.16 -0.76
C ARG A 75 16.18 -3.46 0.48
N ILE A 76 15.32 -2.96 1.35
CA ILE A 76 15.76 -2.35 2.63
C ILE A 76 16.35 -3.44 3.54
N ALA A 77 15.70 -4.60 3.62
CA ALA A 77 16.13 -5.71 4.47
C ALA A 77 17.51 -6.26 4.07
N ALA A 78 17.83 -6.29 2.77
CA ALA A 78 19.12 -6.73 2.27
C ALA A 78 20.28 -5.78 2.65
N GLN A 79 19.99 -4.52 2.96
CA GLN A 79 20.98 -3.48 3.25
C GLN A 79 21.18 -3.22 4.74
N THR A 80 20.45 -3.92 5.63
CA THR A 80 20.50 -3.63 7.07
C THR A 80 20.22 -4.86 7.94
N THR A 81 20.63 -4.79 9.21
CA THR A 81 20.39 -5.83 10.20
C THR A 81 18.91 -5.86 10.64
N PRO A 82 18.38 -7.02 11.10
CA PRO A 82 17.00 -7.13 11.56
C PRO A 82 16.58 -6.05 12.57
N GLY A 83 17.37 -5.79 13.59
CA GLY A 83 17.07 -4.76 14.60
C GLY A 83 16.93 -3.34 14.06
N ARG A 84 17.57 -3.02 12.93
CA ARG A 84 17.46 -1.70 12.28
C ARG A 84 16.31 -1.59 11.30
N ARG A 85 15.74 -2.72 10.81
CA ARG A 85 14.69 -2.74 9.78
C ARG A 85 13.42 -2.08 10.24
N ALA A 86 12.95 -2.41 11.44
CA ALA A 86 11.76 -1.81 12.05
C ALA A 86 11.91 -0.29 12.17
N ARG A 87 13.09 0.18 12.63
CA ARG A 87 13.37 1.61 12.73
C ARG A 87 13.31 2.31 11.38
N LEU A 88 13.96 1.75 10.35
CA LEU A 88 13.95 2.32 9.00
C LEU A 88 12.54 2.35 8.41
N LEU A 89 11.75 1.28 8.62
CA LEU A 89 10.35 1.27 8.19
C LEU A 89 9.54 2.37 8.89
N ILE A 90 9.64 2.48 10.21
CA ILE A 90 8.93 3.50 10.99
C ILE A 90 9.31 4.91 10.51
N ASP A 91 10.60 5.16 10.31
CA ASP A 91 11.12 6.48 9.94
C ASP A 91 10.69 6.90 8.54
N SER A 92 10.76 5.98 7.59
CA SER A 92 10.34 6.25 6.22
C SER A 92 8.82 6.37 6.10
N TYR A 93 8.08 5.50 6.81
CA TYR A 93 6.63 5.47 6.74
C TYR A 93 5.98 6.71 7.39
N LEU A 94 6.48 7.15 8.55
CA LEU A 94 5.98 8.34 9.26
C LEU A 94 6.78 9.61 8.90
N SER A 95 7.24 9.72 7.67
CA SER A 95 7.90 10.92 7.15
C SER A 95 6.89 11.91 6.54
N THR A 96 7.26 13.20 6.52
CA THR A 96 6.50 14.23 5.81
C THR A 96 6.45 13.91 4.31
N HIS A 97 7.54 13.37 3.75
CA HIS A 97 7.56 12.93 2.36
C HIS A 97 6.45 11.91 2.06
N HIS A 98 6.29 10.86 2.88
CA HIS A 98 5.24 9.86 2.68
C HIS A 98 3.84 10.42 2.92
N ARG A 99 3.69 11.34 3.88
CA ARG A 99 2.43 12.03 4.11
C ARG A 99 1.98 12.82 2.87
N ASP A 100 2.89 13.57 2.27
CA ASP A 100 2.57 14.53 1.21
C ASP A 100 2.51 13.88 -0.18
N ASN A 101 3.25 12.80 -0.42
CA ASN A 101 3.25 12.08 -1.70
C ASN A 101 2.24 10.92 -1.71
N ARG A 102 0.94 11.25 -1.79
CA ARG A 102 -0.15 10.27 -1.72
C ARG A 102 -0.09 9.22 -2.83
N GLY A 103 0.17 9.61 -4.06
CA GLY A 103 0.12 8.73 -5.24
C GLY A 103 1.13 7.58 -5.23
N SER A 104 2.28 7.76 -4.53
CA SER A 104 3.32 6.72 -4.34
C SER A 104 3.33 6.12 -2.93
N GLY A 105 2.38 6.52 -2.07
CA GLY A 105 2.31 6.09 -0.68
C GLY A 105 1.65 4.73 -0.46
N CYS A 106 1.42 4.40 0.81
CA CYS A 106 0.76 3.15 1.19
C CYS A 106 -0.68 3.08 0.68
N LEU A 107 -1.00 1.99 -0.03
CA LEU A 107 -2.33 1.75 -0.57
C LEU A 107 -3.38 1.59 0.56
N VAL A 108 -3.03 0.91 1.66
CA VAL A 108 -3.95 0.67 2.79
C VAL A 108 -4.49 1.97 3.36
N VAL A 109 -3.63 2.99 3.49
CA VAL A 109 -4.03 4.33 3.97
C VAL A 109 -5.07 4.98 3.05
N ALA A 110 -4.94 4.74 1.75
CA ALA A 110 -5.81 5.37 0.75
C ALA A 110 -7.16 4.66 0.59
N VAL A 111 -7.14 3.31 0.58
CA VAL A 111 -8.32 2.52 0.18
C VAL A 111 -8.90 1.65 1.30
N GLY A 112 -8.28 1.56 2.48
CA GLY A 112 -8.73 0.67 3.55
C GLY A 112 -10.18 0.93 3.97
N ALA A 113 -10.59 2.18 4.08
CA ALA A 113 -11.96 2.55 4.39
C ALA A 113 -12.94 2.22 3.24
N ASP A 114 -12.50 2.33 1.98
CA ASP A 114 -13.31 1.93 0.82
C ASP A 114 -13.51 0.41 0.82
N MET A 115 -12.44 -0.37 1.11
CA MET A 115 -12.54 -1.84 1.18
C MET A 115 -13.50 -2.32 2.25
N ALA A 116 -13.64 -1.59 3.36
CA ALA A 116 -14.60 -1.91 4.42
C ALA A 116 -16.06 -1.82 3.94
N ARG A 117 -16.32 -0.95 2.95
CA ARG A 117 -17.65 -0.75 2.34
C ARG A 117 -17.92 -1.64 1.13
N LEU A 118 -16.87 -2.17 0.49
CA LEU A 118 -16.98 -3.06 -0.66
C LEU A 118 -17.24 -4.51 -0.25
N THR A 119 -17.70 -5.31 -1.21
CA THR A 119 -17.93 -6.76 -1.08
C THR A 119 -17.36 -7.51 -2.29
N GLY A 120 -17.37 -8.83 -2.25
CA GLY A 120 -17.00 -9.67 -3.40
C GLY A 120 -15.53 -9.60 -3.77
N VAL A 121 -15.24 -9.54 -5.07
CA VAL A 121 -13.90 -9.74 -5.65
C VAL A 121 -12.89 -8.71 -5.15
N ALA A 122 -13.26 -7.43 -5.13
CA ALA A 122 -12.38 -6.34 -4.70
C ALA A 122 -11.93 -6.50 -3.23
N ARG A 123 -12.90 -6.66 -2.31
CA ARG A 123 -12.62 -6.83 -0.88
C ARG A 123 -11.81 -8.09 -0.60
N ASN A 124 -12.19 -9.21 -1.22
CA ASN A 124 -11.49 -10.48 -1.03
C ASN A 124 -10.06 -10.43 -1.59
N GLY A 125 -9.86 -9.76 -2.73
CA GLY A 125 -8.54 -9.55 -3.32
C GLY A 125 -7.64 -8.72 -2.42
N PHE A 126 -8.16 -7.61 -1.91
CA PHE A 126 -7.45 -6.76 -0.94
C PHE A 126 -7.10 -7.52 0.33
N ALA A 127 -8.06 -8.23 0.95
CA ALA A 127 -7.83 -8.97 2.18
C ALA A 127 -6.71 -10.01 2.02
N ARG A 128 -6.77 -10.84 0.96
CA ARG A 128 -5.70 -11.81 0.68
C ARG A 128 -4.34 -11.16 0.42
N GLY A 129 -4.32 -10.03 -0.29
CA GLY A 129 -3.09 -9.27 -0.54
C GLY A 129 -2.50 -8.72 0.74
N PHE A 130 -3.34 -8.16 1.61
CA PHE A 130 -2.92 -7.60 2.90
C PHE A 130 -2.40 -8.67 3.85
N GLU A 131 -3.05 -9.85 3.93
CA GLU A 131 -2.58 -10.98 4.74
C GLU A 131 -1.16 -11.41 4.29
N ARG A 132 -0.96 -11.64 2.98
CA ARG A 132 0.39 -11.95 2.45
C ARG A 132 1.41 -10.87 2.74
N HIS A 133 1.00 -9.60 2.67
CA HIS A 133 1.88 -8.48 2.99
C HIS A 133 2.33 -8.50 4.45
N LEU A 134 1.42 -8.79 5.39
CA LEU A 134 1.75 -8.97 6.81
C LEU A 134 2.70 -10.15 7.04
N ASP A 135 2.51 -11.28 6.35
CA ASP A 135 3.42 -12.44 6.43
C ASP A 135 4.84 -12.05 5.99
N ARG A 136 4.97 -11.39 4.83
CA ARG A 136 6.26 -10.94 4.31
C ARG A 136 6.93 -9.88 5.19
N LEU A 137 6.15 -9.00 5.80
CA LEU A 137 6.66 -8.07 6.81
C LEU A 137 7.21 -8.82 8.03
N GLY A 138 6.50 -9.86 8.50
CA GLY A 138 6.94 -10.70 9.61
C GLY A 138 8.27 -11.38 9.32
N GLU A 139 8.43 -11.98 8.15
CA GLU A 139 9.67 -12.60 7.69
C GLU A 139 10.84 -11.60 7.61
N ALA A 140 10.56 -10.38 7.15
CA ALA A 140 11.58 -9.36 6.99
C ALA A 140 11.97 -8.68 8.30
N LEU A 141 11.01 -8.35 9.16
CA LEU A 141 11.24 -7.56 10.37
C LEU A 141 11.74 -8.42 11.55
N ARG A 142 11.20 -9.64 11.70
CA ARG A 142 11.52 -10.58 12.81
C ARG A 142 11.47 -9.90 14.17
N LEU A 143 10.28 -9.39 14.53
CA LEU A 143 10.06 -8.64 15.77
C LEU A 143 9.99 -9.55 17.01
N SER A 144 9.85 -10.86 16.83
CA SER A 144 9.95 -11.92 17.84
C SER A 144 10.41 -13.22 17.20
N GLU A 145 11.04 -14.10 17.97
CA GLU A 145 11.38 -15.47 17.56
C GLU A 145 10.15 -16.39 17.59
N ASP A 146 9.14 -16.07 18.42
CA ASP A 146 7.87 -16.78 18.41
C ASP A 146 7.01 -16.32 17.21
N PRO A 147 6.58 -17.26 16.33
CA PRO A 147 5.84 -16.89 15.12
C PRO A 147 4.49 -16.19 15.40
N ALA A 148 3.78 -16.59 16.45
CA ALA A 148 2.48 -15.99 16.79
C ALA A 148 2.68 -14.57 17.33
N GLU A 149 3.61 -14.39 18.26
CA GLU A 149 3.97 -13.07 18.77
C GLU A 149 4.51 -12.17 17.66
N ASN A 150 5.35 -12.69 16.76
CA ASN A 150 5.86 -11.92 15.62
C ASN A 150 4.73 -11.41 14.72
N ARG A 151 3.74 -12.25 14.43
CA ARG A 151 2.55 -11.87 13.67
C ARG A 151 1.75 -10.77 14.35
N ASP A 152 1.50 -10.89 15.64
CA ASP A 152 0.77 -9.90 16.44
C ASP A 152 1.51 -8.57 16.47
N ARG A 153 2.82 -8.58 16.72
CA ARG A 153 3.67 -7.38 16.73
C ARG A 153 3.69 -6.67 15.38
N VAL A 154 3.81 -7.41 14.28
CA VAL A 154 3.77 -6.85 12.93
C VAL A 154 2.40 -6.24 12.61
N THR A 155 1.33 -6.93 12.97
CA THR A 155 -0.04 -6.44 12.79
C THR A 155 -0.27 -5.14 13.58
N HIS A 156 0.18 -5.11 14.85
CA HIS A 156 0.09 -3.92 15.67
C HIS A 156 0.92 -2.76 15.11
N LEU A 157 2.15 -3.02 14.69
CA LEU A 157 3.00 -2.01 14.05
C LEU A 157 2.33 -1.41 12.81
N MET A 158 1.83 -2.26 11.89
CA MET A 158 1.17 -1.79 10.67
C MET A 158 -0.10 -0.99 10.95
N SER A 159 -0.94 -1.45 11.87
CA SER A 159 -2.16 -0.73 12.26
C SER A 159 -1.83 0.66 12.84
N SER A 160 -0.79 0.75 13.65
CA SER A 160 -0.33 2.02 14.24
C SER A 160 0.24 2.97 13.19
N LEU A 161 1.05 2.46 12.26
CA LEU A 161 1.62 3.24 11.15
C LEU A 161 0.53 3.80 10.25
N VAL A 162 -0.43 2.96 9.84
CA VAL A 162 -1.57 3.34 9.00
C VAL A 162 -2.42 4.40 9.70
N GLY A 163 -2.80 4.17 10.96
CA GLY A 163 -3.60 5.09 11.74
C GLY A 163 -2.93 6.46 11.92
N ALA A 164 -1.65 6.48 12.29
CA ALA A 164 -0.90 7.71 12.45
C ALA A 164 -0.82 8.52 11.15
N LEU A 165 -0.60 7.85 10.01
CA LEU A 165 -0.52 8.52 8.72
C LEU A 165 -1.88 9.07 8.24
N ILE A 166 -2.99 8.34 8.51
CA ILE A 166 -4.35 8.80 8.22
C ILE A 166 -4.63 10.09 9.01
N PHE A 167 -4.38 10.07 10.32
CA PHE A 167 -4.59 11.26 11.15
C PHE A 167 -3.71 12.43 10.74
N ALA A 168 -2.43 12.19 10.44
CA ALA A 168 -1.54 13.25 9.97
C ALA A 168 -1.99 13.90 8.66
N ARG A 169 -2.58 13.09 7.73
CA ARG A 169 -3.14 13.59 6.47
C ARG A 169 -4.48 14.32 6.62
N ALA A 170 -5.21 14.04 7.71
CA ALA A 170 -6.50 14.65 8.01
C ALA A 170 -6.36 16.00 8.73
N MET A 171 -5.20 16.33 9.27
CA MET A 171 -4.95 17.61 9.90
C MET A 171 -4.73 18.71 8.86
N ASP A 172 -5.38 19.86 9.08
CA ASP A 172 -5.23 21.08 8.29
C ASP A 172 -4.02 21.93 8.72
N ASP A 173 -3.57 21.78 9.99
CA ASP A 173 -2.43 22.47 10.56
C ASP A 173 -1.15 21.63 10.34
N PRO A 174 -0.16 22.12 9.56
CA PRO A 174 1.08 21.42 9.28
C PRO A 174 1.94 21.15 10.53
N GLU A 175 1.94 22.05 11.52
CA GLU A 175 2.74 21.88 12.74
C GLU A 175 2.17 20.76 13.60
N ARG A 176 0.85 20.74 13.79
CA ARG A 176 0.15 19.64 14.48
C ARG A 176 0.31 18.31 13.78
N SER A 177 0.20 18.30 12.44
CA SER A 177 0.45 17.13 11.61
C SER A 177 1.87 16.59 11.79
N ASN A 178 2.89 17.47 11.78
CA ASN A 178 4.28 17.09 12.02
C ASN A 178 4.50 16.55 13.44
N ALA A 179 3.94 17.22 14.44
CA ALA A 179 4.03 16.80 15.86
C ALA A 179 3.41 15.40 16.08
N LEU A 180 2.29 15.10 15.41
CA LEU A 180 1.66 13.78 15.45
C LEU A 180 2.57 12.70 14.86
N LEU A 181 3.13 12.94 13.64
CA LEU A 181 4.07 12.00 13.01
C LEU A 181 5.28 11.74 13.91
N GLU A 182 5.84 12.80 14.49
CA GLU A 182 7.03 12.68 15.33
C GLU A 182 6.74 11.95 16.65
N SER A 183 5.61 12.25 17.30
CA SER A 183 5.19 11.55 18.52
C SER A 183 4.98 10.06 18.24
N SER A 184 4.22 9.72 17.19
CA SER A 184 4.00 8.33 16.79
C SER A 184 5.30 7.61 16.47
N ARG A 185 6.20 8.24 15.74
CA ARG A 185 7.53 7.71 15.42
C ARG A 185 8.36 7.41 16.67
N ARG A 186 8.40 8.34 17.64
CA ARG A 186 9.11 8.12 18.91
C ARG A 186 8.56 6.91 19.67
N MET A 187 7.23 6.80 19.78
CA MET A 187 6.58 5.72 20.51
C MET A 187 6.80 4.37 19.83
N LEU A 188 6.63 4.30 18.51
CA LEU A 188 6.83 3.06 17.76
C LEU A 188 8.29 2.60 17.75
N ARG A 189 9.25 3.53 17.68
CA ARG A 189 10.68 3.18 17.81
C ARG A 189 10.97 2.55 19.17
N ARG A 190 10.40 3.07 20.26
CA ARG A 190 10.57 2.48 21.61
C ARG A 190 9.95 1.09 21.72
N ALA A 191 8.83 0.86 21.04
CA ALA A 191 8.12 -0.42 21.14
C ALA A 191 8.69 -1.52 20.23
N PHE A 192 9.23 -1.14 19.05
CA PHE A 192 9.58 -2.09 17.98
C PHE A 192 11.00 -2.01 17.47
N ALA A 193 11.74 -0.95 17.78
CA ALA A 193 13.11 -0.78 17.33
C ALA A 193 14.05 -0.77 18.55
N SER A 194 14.25 -1.95 19.11
CA SER A 194 15.29 -2.13 20.15
C SER A 194 16.68 -1.88 19.55
N PRO A 195 17.64 -1.37 20.37
CA PRO A 195 18.97 -0.97 19.91
C PRO A 195 19.76 -2.12 19.26
#